data_288fb8dd7cfedc2041eb81efa35a1ac2
#
_entry.id   288fb8dd7cfedc2041eb81efa35a1ac2
#
_cell.length_a   1.000
_cell.length_b   1.000
_cell.length_c   1.000
_cell.angle_alpha   90.00
_cell.angle_beta   90.00
_cell.angle_gamma   90.00
#
_symmetry.space_group_name_H-M   'P 1'
#
loop_
_entity.id
_entity.type
_entity.pdbx_description
1 polymer ?
#
loop_
_entity_poly.entity_id
_entity_poly.type
_entity_poly.pdbx_seq_one_letter_code
_entity_poly.pdbx_strand_id
1 'polypeptide(L)'
;PTGVVRLDAHDILRGGLGRGELAVVVANTGVGKSHWLTAMGANAMRQGKNVVHYTFELSEEAVGLRYDSNLLDIPSNEICERKEEVIEHYKNKQYGRLFIKEYPTGTASVMTLKNHLDKLLLKGFKPGVILIDYADIMRSSRTFDSLRHELKLVYEELRNLAMEISVPIWTASQANRDSANSDIVGLENMSEAYGKAMVADLVVSISRKSTEKANGSGRLFVAKNRAGKDGLLFPLNIDTSKSKFEVLDEKCLTLNEAMSQDGNDMKTALQQKWKEIRSSKNV
;
A
#
# COMPACT_ATOMS: atom_id res chain seq x y z
N PRO A 1 -1.51 -14.62 4.75
CA PRO A 1 -0.25 -13.88 4.55
C PRO A 1 -0.42 -12.73 3.57
N THR A 2 0.37 -11.65 3.72
CA THR A 2 0.43 -10.52 2.77
C THR A 2 1.23 -10.89 1.52
N GLY A 3 2.05 -11.92 1.61
CA GLY A 3 3.04 -12.30 0.60
C GLY A 3 4.32 -11.45 0.63
N VAL A 4 4.41 -10.51 1.57
CA VAL A 4 5.65 -9.80 1.90
C VAL A 4 6.28 -10.51 3.09
N VAL A 5 7.29 -11.34 2.82
CA VAL A 5 7.86 -12.29 3.80
C VAL A 5 8.20 -11.61 5.12
N ARG A 6 8.80 -10.42 5.08
CA ARG A 6 9.21 -9.72 6.29
C ARG A 6 8.04 -9.15 7.09
N LEU A 7 6.97 -8.67 6.43
CA LEU A 7 5.74 -8.26 7.12
C LEU A 7 5.02 -9.46 7.73
N ASP A 8 5.05 -10.61 7.06
CA ASP A 8 4.40 -11.84 7.53
C ASP A 8 5.19 -12.53 8.67
N ALA A 9 6.37 -12.03 9.03
CA ALA A 9 7.19 -12.57 10.10
C ALA A 9 6.45 -12.59 11.44
N HIS A 10 6.83 -13.55 12.30
CA HIS A 10 6.16 -13.80 13.59
C HIS A 10 6.19 -12.60 14.53
N ASP A 11 7.23 -11.78 14.46
CA ASP A 11 7.40 -10.59 15.30
C ASP A 11 6.62 -9.37 14.78
N ILE A 12 6.08 -9.41 13.55
CA ILE A 12 5.31 -8.33 12.93
C ILE A 12 3.84 -8.74 12.78
N LEU A 13 3.47 -9.53 11.76
CA LEU A 13 2.06 -9.88 11.50
C LEU A 13 1.72 -11.34 11.80
N ARG A 14 2.61 -12.12 12.38
CA ARG A 14 2.39 -13.51 12.79
C ARG A 14 1.79 -14.39 11.68
N GLY A 15 2.24 -14.20 10.44
CA GLY A 15 1.77 -14.93 9.28
C GLY A 15 0.84 -14.12 8.36
N GLY A 16 0.66 -12.84 8.60
CA GLY A 16 -0.08 -11.91 7.74
C GLY A 16 -1.23 -11.17 8.43
N LEU A 17 -1.94 -10.36 7.67
CA LEU A 17 -3.10 -9.61 8.15
C LEU A 17 -4.23 -10.56 8.57
N GLY A 18 -4.74 -10.40 9.77
CA GLY A 18 -5.79 -11.23 10.35
C GLY A 18 -7.16 -11.02 9.70
N ARG A 19 -8.05 -12.00 9.91
CA ARG A 19 -9.44 -11.86 9.48
C ARG A 19 -10.12 -10.74 10.26
N GLY A 20 -10.83 -9.86 9.56
CA GLY A 20 -11.53 -8.74 10.19
C GLY A 20 -10.62 -7.54 10.52
N GLU A 21 -9.36 -7.55 10.10
CA GLU A 21 -8.44 -6.44 10.29
C GLU A 21 -8.46 -5.46 9.12
N LEU A 22 -8.22 -4.19 9.43
CA LEU A 22 -8.07 -3.10 8.47
C LEU A 22 -6.60 -2.67 8.42
N ALA A 23 -5.99 -2.77 7.25
CA ALA A 23 -4.66 -2.25 6.97
C ALA A 23 -4.72 -1.02 6.06
N VAL A 24 -3.84 -0.06 6.32
CA VAL A 24 -3.74 1.18 5.55
C VAL A 24 -2.31 1.37 5.06
N VAL A 25 -2.15 1.58 3.75
CA VAL A 25 -0.89 2.05 3.17
C VAL A 25 -0.94 3.56 2.97
N VAL A 26 0.03 4.27 3.52
CA VAL A 26 0.15 5.73 3.44
C VAL A 26 1.30 6.09 2.53
N ALA A 27 1.07 6.96 1.55
CA ALA A 27 2.15 7.49 0.72
C ALA A 27 1.74 8.80 0.05
N ASN A 28 2.73 9.58 -0.37
CA ASN A 28 2.50 10.75 -1.21
C ASN A 28 2.00 10.36 -2.61
N THR A 29 1.43 11.33 -3.32
CA THR A 29 0.99 11.14 -4.70
C THR A 29 2.16 10.68 -5.59
N GLY A 30 1.91 9.67 -6.44
CA GLY A 30 2.90 9.15 -7.38
C GLY A 30 4.02 8.31 -6.75
N VAL A 31 3.89 7.90 -5.48
CA VAL A 31 4.84 6.98 -4.80
C VAL A 31 4.52 5.51 -5.08
N GLY A 32 3.26 5.17 -5.36
CA GLY A 32 2.87 3.82 -5.72
C GLY A 32 1.80 3.16 -4.85
N LYS A 33 0.93 3.92 -4.16
CA LYS A 33 -0.17 3.36 -3.33
C LYS A 33 -1.01 2.31 -4.05
N SER A 34 -1.54 2.67 -5.22
CA SER A 34 -2.36 1.77 -6.04
C SER A 34 -1.58 0.54 -6.52
N HIS A 35 -0.29 0.71 -6.85
CA HIS A 35 0.59 -0.41 -7.19
C HIS A 35 0.83 -1.34 -5.99
N TRP A 36 0.97 -0.78 -4.77
CA TRP A 36 1.06 -1.59 -3.55
C TRP A 36 -0.20 -2.42 -3.33
N LEU A 37 -1.39 -1.81 -3.44
CA LEU A 37 -2.66 -2.55 -3.32
C LEU A 37 -2.74 -3.67 -4.36
N THR A 38 -2.39 -3.41 -5.61
CA THR A 38 -2.33 -4.44 -6.66
C THR A 38 -1.36 -5.56 -6.28
N ALA A 39 -0.16 -5.23 -5.75
CA ALA A 39 0.80 -6.24 -5.31
C ALA A 39 0.25 -7.12 -4.18
N MET A 40 -0.45 -6.52 -3.18
CA MET A 40 -1.09 -7.29 -2.11
C MET A 40 -2.17 -8.23 -2.66
N GLY A 41 -2.97 -7.76 -3.61
CA GLY A 41 -3.98 -8.58 -4.29
C GLY A 41 -3.36 -9.72 -5.11
N ALA A 42 -2.34 -9.44 -5.91
CA ALA A 42 -1.63 -10.43 -6.70
C ALA A 42 -0.97 -11.50 -5.80
N ASN A 43 -0.39 -11.11 -4.69
CA ASN A 43 0.16 -12.03 -3.70
C ASN A 43 -0.93 -12.95 -3.10
N ALA A 44 -2.11 -12.39 -2.80
CA ALA A 44 -3.24 -13.19 -2.33
C ALA A 44 -3.73 -14.18 -3.41
N MET A 45 -3.79 -13.76 -4.69
CA MET A 45 -4.16 -14.63 -5.80
C MET A 45 -3.15 -15.78 -5.98
N ARG A 46 -1.84 -15.53 -5.85
CA ARG A 46 -0.79 -16.59 -5.87
C ARG A 46 -0.99 -17.63 -4.78
N GLN A 47 -1.59 -17.26 -3.66
CA GLN A 47 -1.94 -18.14 -2.54
C GLN A 47 -3.33 -18.80 -2.70
N GLY A 48 -3.97 -18.68 -3.87
CA GLY A 48 -5.30 -19.24 -4.14
C GLY A 48 -6.45 -18.48 -3.45
N LYS A 49 -6.22 -17.27 -2.94
CA LYS A 49 -7.26 -16.46 -2.30
C LYS A 49 -8.00 -15.62 -3.32
N ASN A 50 -9.33 -15.58 -3.23
CA ASN A 50 -10.13 -14.70 -4.06
C ASN A 50 -9.97 -13.25 -3.60
N VAL A 51 -9.88 -12.34 -4.54
CA VAL A 51 -9.64 -10.92 -4.34
C VAL A 51 -10.83 -10.11 -4.86
N VAL A 52 -11.31 -9.17 -4.06
CA VAL A 52 -12.18 -8.08 -4.52
C VAL A 52 -11.39 -6.78 -4.47
N HIS A 53 -11.28 -6.09 -5.59
CA HIS A 53 -10.60 -4.81 -5.70
C HIS A 53 -11.58 -3.72 -6.13
N TYR A 54 -11.88 -2.81 -5.21
CA TYR A 54 -12.66 -1.61 -5.48
C TYR A 54 -11.72 -0.48 -5.86
N THR A 55 -11.98 0.16 -6.99
CA THR A 55 -11.22 1.32 -7.47
C THR A 55 -12.12 2.54 -7.63
N PHE A 56 -11.61 3.71 -7.23
CA PHE A 56 -12.29 5.00 -7.31
C PHE A 56 -11.54 6.02 -8.17
N GLU A 57 -10.34 5.67 -8.65
CA GLU A 57 -9.50 6.54 -9.49
C GLU A 57 -9.23 5.94 -10.87
N LEU A 58 -9.14 4.61 -10.95
CA LEU A 58 -8.72 3.90 -12.16
C LEU A 58 -9.86 3.06 -12.70
N SER A 59 -9.87 2.84 -14.02
CA SER A 59 -10.80 1.92 -14.64
C SER A 59 -10.51 0.46 -14.25
N GLU A 60 -11.53 -0.40 -14.38
CA GLU A 60 -11.41 -1.84 -14.12
C GLU A 60 -10.31 -2.45 -15.00
N GLU A 61 -10.20 -2.02 -16.28
CA GLU A 61 -9.18 -2.46 -17.22
C GLU A 61 -7.77 -2.05 -16.79
N ALA A 62 -7.58 -0.80 -16.36
CA ALA A 62 -6.28 -0.30 -15.91
C ALA A 62 -5.77 -1.05 -14.67
N VAL A 63 -6.67 -1.37 -13.74
CA VAL A 63 -6.34 -2.21 -12.58
C VAL A 63 -6.06 -3.64 -13.03
N GLY A 64 -6.84 -4.22 -13.95
CA GLY A 64 -6.62 -5.54 -14.53
C GLY A 64 -5.24 -5.69 -15.15
N LEU A 65 -4.83 -4.74 -15.99
CA LEU A 65 -3.49 -4.71 -16.61
C LEU A 65 -2.36 -4.72 -15.56
N ARG A 66 -2.54 -4.05 -14.42
CA ARG A 66 -1.55 -4.08 -13.34
C ARG A 66 -1.47 -5.45 -12.66
N TYR A 67 -2.58 -6.16 -12.51
CA TYR A 67 -2.58 -7.54 -12.03
C TYR A 67 -1.87 -8.47 -12.99
N ASP A 68 -2.19 -8.39 -14.29
CA ASP A 68 -1.54 -9.19 -15.33
C ASP A 68 -0.04 -8.93 -15.32
N SER A 69 0.36 -7.67 -15.30
CA SER A 69 1.76 -7.24 -15.24
C SER A 69 2.49 -7.82 -14.02
N ASN A 70 1.85 -7.78 -12.84
CA ASN A 70 2.45 -8.31 -11.62
C ASN A 70 2.55 -9.85 -11.64
N LEU A 71 1.49 -10.54 -12.08
CA LEU A 71 1.41 -12.00 -12.06
C LEU A 71 2.34 -12.65 -13.10
N LEU A 72 2.48 -12.03 -14.28
CA LEU A 72 3.29 -12.54 -15.37
C LEU A 72 4.73 -12.03 -15.37
N ASP A 73 5.03 -11.00 -14.58
CA ASP A 73 6.34 -10.32 -14.58
C ASP A 73 6.66 -9.58 -15.90
N ILE A 74 5.63 -9.05 -16.54
CA ILE A 74 5.71 -8.30 -17.81
C ILE A 74 5.38 -6.83 -17.51
N PRO A 75 6.12 -5.84 -18.06
CA PRO A 75 5.75 -4.43 -17.92
C PRO A 75 4.34 -4.15 -18.43
N SER A 76 3.57 -3.31 -17.72
CA SER A 76 2.15 -3.06 -18.03
C SER A 76 1.91 -2.51 -19.43
N ASN A 77 2.88 -1.77 -20.01
CA ASN A 77 2.81 -1.25 -21.37
C ASN A 77 2.99 -2.34 -22.45
N GLU A 78 3.53 -3.52 -22.10
CA GLU A 78 3.75 -4.64 -23.03
C GLU A 78 2.61 -5.69 -22.97
N ILE A 79 1.77 -5.68 -21.94
CA ILE A 79 0.73 -6.71 -21.73
C ILE A 79 -0.21 -6.85 -22.92
N CYS A 80 -0.64 -5.72 -23.52
CA CYS A 80 -1.58 -5.75 -24.65
C CYS A 80 -0.97 -6.39 -25.91
N GLU A 81 0.35 -6.24 -26.12
CA GLU A 81 1.08 -6.82 -27.25
C GLU A 81 1.34 -8.32 -27.05
N ARG A 82 1.36 -8.79 -25.78
CA ARG A 82 1.66 -10.17 -25.39
C ARG A 82 0.41 -10.96 -24.98
N LYS A 83 -0.73 -10.66 -25.58
CA LYS A 83 -2.04 -11.22 -25.21
C LYS A 83 -2.08 -12.76 -25.21
N GLU A 84 -1.45 -13.38 -26.18
CA GLU A 84 -1.43 -14.86 -26.29
C GLU A 84 -0.67 -15.49 -25.12
N GLU A 85 0.45 -14.91 -24.70
CA GLU A 85 1.23 -15.34 -23.55
C GLU A 85 0.44 -15.19 -22.24
N VAL A 86 -0.31 -14.09 -22.10
CA VAL A 86 -1.21 -13.86 -20.95
C VAL A 86 -2.25 -14.98 -20.86
N ILE A 87 -2.91 -15.30 -21.98
CA ILE A 87 -3.93 -16.35 -22.03
C ILE A 87 -3.33 -17.73 -21.71
N GLU A 88 -2.16 -18.04 -22.26
CA GLU A 88 -1.48 -19.31 -22.00
C GLU A 88 -1.05 -19.44 -20.53
N HIS A 89 -0.54 -18.35 -19.95
CA HIS A 89 -0.15 -18.30 -18.54
C HIS A 89 -1.33 -18.66 -17.61
N TYR A 90 -2.51 -18.05 -17.83
CA TYR A 90 -3.69 -18.34 -17.02
C TYR A 90 -4.30 -19.73 -17.26
N LYS A 91 -4.06 -20.35 -18.41
CA LYS A 91 -4.44 -21.75 -18.63
C LYS A 91 -3.58 -22.71 -17.81
N ASN A 92 -2.31 -22.38 -17.62
CA ASN A 92 -1.31 -23.26 -17.00
C ASN A 92 -1.13 -23.04 -15.50
N LYS A 93 -1.59 -21.90 -14.97
CA LYS A 93 -1.47 -21.57 -13.53
C LYS A 93 -2.82 -21.31 -12.91
N GLN A 94 -3.04 -21.93 -11.75
CA GLN A 94 -4.22 -21.67 -10.94
C GLN A 94 -3.93 -20.56 -9.93
N TYR A 95 -4.72 -19.50 -10.01
CA TYR A 95 -4.76 -18.40 -9.09
C TYR A 95 -6.10 -18.32 -8.37
N GLY A 96 -6.15 -17.59 -7.25
CA GLY A 96 -7.41 -17.12 -6.72
C GLY A 96 -8.12 -16.22 -7.74
N ARG A 97 -9.45 -16.18 -7.67
CA ARG A 97 -10.27 -15.37 -8.59
C ARG A 97 -10.19 -13.90 -8.21
N LEU A 98 -10.14 -13.02 -9.21
CA LEU A 98 -10.16 -11.58 -9.06
C LEU A 98 -11.52 -11.02 -9.50
N PHE A 99 -12.07 -10.13 -8.69
CA PHE A 99 -13.20 -9.29 -9.04
C PHE A 99 -12.82 -7.81 -8.85
N ILE A 100 -12.81 -7.05 -9.93
CA ILE A 100 -12.56 -5.60 -9.92
C ILE A 100 -13.89 -4.89 -10.08
N LYS A 101 -14.11 -3.82 -9.32
CA LYS A 101 -15.28 -2.96 -9.45
C LYS A 101 -14.90 -1.51 -9.32
N GLU A 102 -15.14 -0.76 -10.39
CA GLU A 102 -15.00 0.68 -10.43
C GLU A 102 -16.25 1.38 -9.89
N TYR A 103 -16.02 2.44 -9.13
CA TYR A 103 -17.01 3.42 -8.73
C TYR A 103 -16.46 4.82 -8.97
N PRO A 104 -17.26 5.74 -9.52
CA PRO A 104 -16.85 7.14 -9.60
C PRO A 104 -16.56 7.72 -8.21
N THR A 105 -15.58 8.61 -8.14
CA THR A 105 -15.19 9.29 -6.90
C THR A 105 -16.40 9.89 -6.19
N GLY A 106 -16.51 9.69 -4.86
CA GLY A 106 -17.57 10.24 -4.03
C GLY A 106 -18.97 9.64 -4.22
N THR A 107 -19.13 8.57 -5.03
CA THR A 107 -20.45 7.98 -5.29
C THR A 107 -20.77 6.79 -4.40
N ALA A 108 -19.80 5.99 -4.03
CA ALA A 108 -20.02 4.80 -3.21
C ALA A 108 -19.61 5.00 -1.75
N SER A 109 -20.47 4.56 -0.85
CA SER A 109 -20.24 4.45 0.58
C SER A 109 -19.84 3.03 0.98
N VAL A 110 -19.43 2.81 2.23
CA VAL A 110 -19.16 1.47 2.76
C VAL A 110 -20.38 0.55 2.65
N MET A 111 -21.59 1.09 2.82
CA MET A 111 -22.83 0.34 2.62
C MET A 111 -23.00 -0.11 1.15
N THR A 112 -22.59 0.71 0.19
CA THR A 112 -22.58 0.33 -1.24
C THR A 112 -21.67 -0.86 -1.48
N LEU A 113 -20.46 -0.86 -0.89
CA LEU A 113 -19.53 -1.99 -0.98
C LEU A 113 -20.09 -3.23 -0.30
N LYS A 114 -20.71 -3.10 0.87
CA LYS A 114 -21.36 -4.21 1.58
C LYS A 114 -22.44 -4.87 0.73
N ASN A 115 -23.36 -4.09 0.18
CA ASN A 115 -24.44 -4.59 -0.70
C ASN A 115 -23.89 -5.31 -1.94
N HIS A 116 -22.76 -4.86 -2.48
CA HIS A 116 -22.09 -5.54 -3.59
C HIS A 116 -21.43 -6.85 -3.14
N LEU A 117 -20.76 -6.86 -1.99
CA LEU A 117 -20.17 -8.08 -1.41
C LEU A 117 -21.22 -9.14 -1.12
N ASP A 118 -22.37 -8.76 -0.57
CA ASP A 118 -23.48 -9.67 -0.32
C ASP A 118 -23.97 -10.35 -1.62
N LYS A 119 -24.07 -9.58 -2.72
CA LYS A 119 -24.40 -10.13 -4.04
C LYS A 119 -23.33 -11.10 -4.56
N LEU A 120 -22.04 -10.83 -4.31
CA LEU A 120 -20.95 -11.74 -4.68
C LEU A 120 -20.99 -13.03 -3.85
N LEU A 121 -21.26 -12.93 -2.55
CA LEU A 121 -21.42 -14.07 -1.65
C LEU A 121 -22.58 -14.98 -2.08
N LEU A 122 -23.72 -14.40 -2.45
CA LEU A 122 -24.87 -15.14 -2.98
C LEU A 122 -24.54 -15.89 -4.29
N LYS A 123 -23.63 -15.34 -5.10
CA LYS A 123 -23.11 -16.00 -6.32
C LYS A 123 -21.97 -17.02 -6.03
N GLY A 124 -21.70 -17.31 -4.77
CA GLY A 124 -20.65 -18.26 -4.38
C GLY A 124 -19.21 -17.71 -4.46
N PHE A 125 -19.04 -16.40 -4.63
CA PHE A 125 -17.73 -15.78 -4.61
C PHE A 125 -17.39 -15.37 -3.17
N LYS A 126 -16.48 -16.12 -2.53
CA LYS A 126 -16.02 -15.85 -1.16
C LYS A 126 -14.68 -15.12 -1.21
N PRO A 127 -14.61 -13.82 -0.88
CA PRO A 127 -13.35 -13.08 -0.86
C PRO A 127 -12.43 -13.57 0.27
N GLY A 128 -11.13 -13.63 -0.01
CA GLY A 128 -10.08 -13.87 0.97
C GLY A 128 -9.37 -12.57 1.39
N VAL A 129 -9.48 -11.52 0.56
CA VAL A 129 -9.01 -10.16 0.85
C VAL A 129 -9.83 -9.16 0.03
N ILE A 130 -10.02 -7.97 0.58
CA ILE A 130 -10.66 -6.84 -0.10
C ILE A 130 -9.66 -5.69 -0.16
N LEU A 131 -9.55 -5.07 -1.33
CA LEU A 131 -8.70 -3.92 -1.60
C LEU A 131 -9.57 -2.73 -1.99
N ILE A 132 -9.25 -1.55 -1.48
CA ILE A 132 -10.02 -0.32 -1.72
C ILE A 132 -9.03 0.79 -2.08
N ASP A 133 -9.06 1.23 -3.33
CA ASP A 133 -8.17 2.25 -3.88
C ASP A 133 -8.95 3.53 -4.21
N TYR A 134 -9.08 4.47 -3.28
CA TYR A 134 -8.69 4.51 -1.88
C TYR A 134 -9.82 5.11 -1.02
N ALA A 135 -9.79 4.85 0.29
CA ALA A 135 -10.89 5.18 1.19
C ALA A 135 -11.16 6.69 1.35
N ASP A 136 -10.13 7.56 1.19
CA ASP A 136 -10.29 9.01 1.41
C ASP A 136 -11.21 9.70 0.40
N ILE A 137 -11.52 9.05 -0.72
CA ILE A 137 -12.44 9.58 -1.76
C ILE A 137 -13.77 8.85 -1.81
N MET A 138 -14.03 7.98 -0.84
CA MET A 138 -15.35 7.36 -0.66
C MET A 138 -16.34 8.36 -0.08
N ARG A 139 -17.62 8.10 -0.32
CA ARG A 139 -18.69 8.87 0.29
C ARG A 139 -18.91 8.42 1.74
N SER A 140 -18.94 9.36 2.68
CA SER A 140 -19.36 9.09 4.04
C SER A 140 -20.85 8.77 4.12
N SER A 141 -21.24 7.89 5.04
CA SER A 141 -22.67 7.57 5.31
C SER A 141 -23.41 8.73 5.97
N ARG A 142 -22.69 9.65 6.60
CA ARG A 142 -23.22 10.84 7.26
C ARG A 142 -22.41 12.06 6.86
N THR A 143 -23.06 13.21 6.79
CA THR A 143 -22.40 14.50 6.56
C THR A 143 -22.05 15.14 7.88
N PHE A 144 -20.85 15.71 7.98
CA PHE A 144 -20.35 16.45 9.13
C PHE A 144 -19.83 17.82 8.68
N ASP A 145 -19.73 18.76 9.60
CA ASP A 145 -19.14 20.08 9.33
C ASP A 145 -17.63 20.01 9.05
N SER A 146 -16.99 18.88 9.34
CA SER A 146 -15.57 18.65 9.17
C SER A 146 -15.32 17.37 8.36
N LEU A 147 -14.60 17.50 7.26
CA LEU A 147 -14.11 16.38 6.43
C LEU A 147 -13.36 15.34 7.27
N ARG A 148 -12.64 15.77 8.31
CA ARG A 148 -11.91 14.88 9.21
C ARG A 148 -12.83 13.88 9.92
N HIS A 149 -14.02 14.32 10.33
CA HIS A 149 -15.01 13.43 10.97
C HIS A 149 -15.65 12.48 9.96
N GLU A 150 -15.92 12.95 8.75
CA GLU A 150 -16.42 12.10 7.67
C GLU A 150 -15.45 10.99 7.33
N LEU A 151 -14.17 11.35 7.15
CA LEU A 151 -13.12 10.37 6.86
C LEU A 151 -12.94 9.37 8.01
N LYS A 152 -12.92 9.84 9.26
CA LYS A 152 -12.85 8.94 10.41
C LYS A 152 -13.99 7.92 10.40
N LEU A 153 -15.22 8.37 10.12
CA LEU A 153 -16.38 7.47 10.05
C LEU A 153 -16.22 6.43 8.93
N VAL A 154 -15.75 6.81 7.74
CA VAL A 154 -15.50 5.87 6.63
C VAL A 154 -14.54 4.76 7.08
N TYR A 155 -13.45 5.09 7.77
CA TYR A 155 -12.50 4.09 8.25
C TYR A 155 -13.08 3.21 9.38
N GLU A 156 -13.91 3.78 10.28
CA GLU A 156 -14.63 2.99 11.30
C GLU A 156 -15.61 2.01 10.64
N GLU A 157 -16.34 2.46 9.63
CA GLU A 157 -17.26 1.60 8.88
C GLU A 157 -16.53 0.51 8.09
N LEU A 158 -15.36 0.81 7.48
CA LEU A 158 -14.55 -0.19 6.79
C LEU A 158 -14.02 -1.25 7.75
N ARG A 159 -13.55 -0.84 8.93
CA ARG A 159 -13.11 -1.80 9.95
C ARG A 159 -14.26 -2.67 10.44
N ASN A 160 -15.44 -2.07 10.67
CA ASN A 160 -16.64 -2.83 11.06
C ASN A 160 -17.05 -3.82 9.96
N LEU A 161 -17.00 -3.42 8.69
CA LEU A 161 -17.24 -4.30 7.55
C LEU A 161 -16.25 -5.47 7.53
N ALA A 162 -14.95 -5.21 7.72
CA ALA A 162 -13.92 -6.26 7.78
C ALA A 162 -14.26 -7.30 8.86
N MET A 163 -14.62 -6.84 10.06
CA MET A 163 -15.01 -7.71 11.19
C MET A 163 -16.28 -8.51 10.88
N GLU A 164 -17.30 -7.86 10.33
CA GLU A 164 -18.60 -8.48 10.03
C GLU A 164 -18.45 -9.64 9.03
N ILE A 165 -17.71 -9.42 7.95
CA ILE A 165 -17.49 -10.45 6.92
C ILE A 165 -16.31 -11.38 7.23
N SER A 166 -15.55 -11.12 8.30
CA SER A 166 -14.35 -11.86 8.69
C SER A 166 -13.30 -11.96 7.57
N VAL A 167 -13.08 -10.87 6.83
CA VAL A 167 -12.12 -10.76 5.73
C VAL A 167 -11.22 -9.55 5.95
N PRO A 168 -9.89 -9.66 5.77
CA PRO A 168 -9.00 -8.51 5.84
C PRO A 168 -9.28 -7.51 4.74
N ILE A 169 -9.22 -6.22 5.09
CA ILE A 169 -9.36 -5.10 4.15
C ILE A 169 -8.04 -4.32 4.11
N TRP A 170 -7.53 -4.07 2.92
CA TRP A 170 -6.47 -3.09 2.66
C TRP A 170 -7.05 -1.85 1.99
N THR A 171 -6.65 -0.68 2.45
CA THR A 171 -6.91 0.57 1.75
C THR A 171 -5.68 1.46 1.73
N ALA A 172 -5.75 2.53 0.95
CA ALA A 172 -4.71 3.55 0.90
C ALA A 172 -5.19 4.85 1.53
N SER A 173 -4.24 5.66 1.98
CA SER A 173 -4.45 7.05 2.40
C SER A 173 -3.35 7.94 1.86
N GLN A 174 -3.69 9.18 1.54
CA GLN A 174 -2.72 10.15 1.07
C GLN A 174 -1.98 10.78 2.26
N ALA A 175 -0.66 10.93 2.12
CA ALA A 175 0.15 11.69 3.07
C ALA A 175 0.01 13.20 2.87
N ASN A 176 0.27 13.99 3.92
CA ASN A 176 0.30 15.45 3.84
C ASN A 176 1.40 15.92 2.88
N ARG A 177 1.20 17.10 2.26
CA ARG A 177 2.17 17.69 1.33
C ARG A 177 3.51 17.96 1.99
N ASP A 178 3.52 18.32 3.27
CA ASP A 178 4.75 18.61 4.03
C ASP A 178 5.67 17.39 4.16
N SER A 179 5.13 16.18 4.02
CA SER A 179 5.91 14.94 4.05
C SER A 179 6.51 14.54 2.69
N ALA A 180 6.33 15.34 1.64
CA ALA A 180 6.76 14.97 0.27
C ALA A 180 8.26 14.71 0.14
N ASN A 181 9.07 15.36 0.99
CA ASN A 181 10.54 15.21 1.03
C ASN A 181 11.01 14.50 2.31
N SER A 182 10.10 14.02 3.14
CA SER A 182 10.45 13.30 4.37
C SER A 182 10.99 11.92 4.04
N ASP A 183 12.05 11.52 4.72
CA ASP A 183 12.62 10.17 4.59
C ASP A 183 11.66 9.11 5.09
N ILE A 184 10.86 9.46 6.10
CA ILE A 184 9.86 8.58 6.71
C ILE A 184 8.55 9.35 6.81
N VAL A 185 7.46 8.70 6.44
CA VAL A 185 6.10 9.21 6.61
C VAL A 185 5.50 8.54 7.84
N GLY A 186 5.49 9.27 8.96
CA GLY A 186 4.89 8.80 10.21
C GLY A 186 3.37 8.96 10.26
N LEU A 187 2.76 8.59 11.40
CA LEU A 187 1.31 8.74 11.60
C LEU A 187 0.87 10.21 11.56
N GLU A 188 1.72 11.12 12.01
CA GLU A 188 1.51 12.57 11.99
C GLU A 188 1.41 13.15 10.57
N ASN A 189 2.01 12.47 9.61
CA ASN A 189 2.05 12.88 8.20
C ASN A 189 0.86 12.34 7.37
N MET A 190 -0.04 11.58 7.97
CA MET A 190 -1.28 11.20 7.27
C MET A 190 -2.17 12.42 7.10
N SER A 191 -2.66 12.73 5.91
CA SER A 191 -3.60 13.83 5.66
C SER A 191 -4.90 13.63 6.45
N GLU A 192 -5.34 14.64 7.22
CA GLU A 192 -6.57 14.62 8.04
C GLU A 192 -6.68 13.42 9.02
N ALA A 193 -5.57 12.87 9.51
CA ALA A 193 -5.34 11.44 9.61
C ALA A 193 -5.19 10.82 10.98
N TYR A 194 -4.96 11.53 12.04
CA TYR A 194 -4.78 10.84 13.33
C TYR A 194 -5.98 9.94 13.66
N GLY A 195 -7.20 10.37 13.32
CA GLY A 195 -8.42 9.58 13.48
C GLY A 195 -8.44 8.29 12.68
N LYS A 196 -7.93 8.29 11.43
CA LYS A 196 -7.84 7.12 10.54
C LYS A 196 -6.84 6.11 11.08
N ALA A 197 -5.65 6.59 11.48
CA ALA A 197 -4.61 5.75 12.05
C ALA A 197 -5.05 5.06 13.34
N MET A 198 -5.87 5.72 14.16
CA MET A 198 -6.39 5.13 15.40
C MET A 198 -7.27 3.91 15.12
N VAL A 199 -8.06 3.94 14.06
CA VAL A 199 -9.01 2.87 13.71
C VAL A 199 -8.30 1.66 13.13
N ALA A 200 -7.31 1.86 12.24
CA ALA A 200 -6.60 0.80 11.55
C ALA A 200 -5.86 -0.15 12.51
N ASP A 201 -5.77 -1.42 12.16
CA ASP A 201 -5.02 -2.44 12.90
C ASP A 201 -3.55 -2.43 12.49
N LEU A 202 -3.28 -2.18 11.21
CA LEU A 202 -1.94 -2.00 10.62
C LEU A 202 -1.89 -0.70 9.83
N VAL A 203 -0.83 0.08 10.00
CA VAL A 203 -0.51 1.22 9.15
C VAL A 203 0.93 1.06 8.68
N VAL A 204 1.12 0.99 7.39
CA VAL A 204 2.44 1.04 6.76
C VAL A 204 2.54 2.30 5.91
N SER A 205 3.72 2.88 5.82
CA SER A 205 3.96 3.99 4.91
C SER A 205 5.06 3.68 3.92
N ILE A 206 4.92 4.22 2.70
CA ILE A 206 5.93 4.12 1.66
C ILE A 206 6.43 5.52 1.34
N SER A 207 7.74 5.70 1.43
CA SER A 207 8.43 6.95 1.07
C SER A 207 9.47 6.72 -0.03
N ARG A 208 9.56 7.70 -0.93
CA ARG A 208 10.55 7.74 -2.02
C ARG A 208 10.95 9.18 -2.30
N LYS A 209 12.24 9.47 -2.26
CA LYS A 209 12.79 10.74 -2.78
C LYS A 209 12.74 10.75 -4.31
N SER A 210 12.80 11.93 -4.92
CA SER A 210 12.81 12.05 -6.39
C SER A 210 13.99 11.32 -7.04
N THR A 211 15.15 11.31 -6.40
CA THR A 211 16.35 10.56 -6.84
C THR A 211 16.16 9.05 -6.75
N GLU A 212 15.40 8.57 -5.79
CA GLU A 212 15.12 7.15 -5.57
C GLU A 212 14.12 6.60 -6.58
N LYS A 213 13.23 7.47 -7.11
CA LYS A 213 12.28 7.05 -8.16
C LYS A 213 13.00 6.54 -9.40
N ALA A 214 14.10 7.18 -9.81
CA ALA A 214 14.88 6.77 -10.97
C ALA A 214 15.54 5.40 -10.77
N ASN A 215 15.95 5.08 -9.54
CA ASN A 215 16.66 3.85 -9.20
C ASN A 215 15.74 2.73 -8.72
N GLY A 216 14.43 2.92 -8.70
CA GLY A 216 13.48 1.91 -8.22
C GLY A 216 13.55 1.67 -6.71
N SER A 217 14.23 2.52 -5.94
CA SER A 217 14.36 2.35 -4.49
C SER A 217 13.31 3.14 -3.70
N GLY A 218 13.11 2.78 -2.44
CA GLY A 218 12.23 3.44 -1.51
C GLY A 218 12.34 2.85 -0.10
N ARG A 219 11.42 3.22 0.77
CA ARG A 219 11.37 2.72 2.16
C ARG A 219 9.96 2.34 2.53
N LEU A 220 9.83 1.25 3.28
CA LEU A 220 8.61 0.82 3.95
C LEU A 220 8.80 1.05 5.45
N PHE A 221 7.89 1.80 6.06
CA PHE A 221 7.87 2.01 7.50
C PHE A 221 6.59 1.44 8.10
N VAL A 222 6.72 0.61 9.14
CA VAL A 222 5.58 0.09 9.91
C VAL A 222 5.23 1.12 10.98
N ALA A 223 4.31 2.01 10.66
CA ALA A 223 3.96 3.15 11.51
C ALA A 223 3.06 2.76 12.69
N LYS A 224 2.25 1.71 12.53
CA LYS A 224 1.39 1.13 13.58
C LYS A 224 1.16 -0.35 13.31
N ASN A 225 1.21 -1.14 14.37
CA ASN A 225 0.87 -2.56 14.29
C ASN A 225 0.25 -3.05 15.61
N ARG A 226 -1.01 -3.45 15.60
CA ARG A 226 -1.67 -4.03 16.79
C ARG A 226 -1.29 -5.48 17.03
N ALA A 227 -0.82 -6.20 16.01
CA ALA A 227 -0.49 -7.62 16.11
C ALA A 227 0.93 -7.88 16.62
N GLY A 228 1.85 -6.91 16.49
CA GLY A 228 3.25 -7.11 16.84
C GLY A 228 4.04 -5.80 16.87
N LYS A 229 5.31 -5.86 16.46
CA LYS A 229 6.22 -4.71 16.47
C LYS A 229 5.81 -3.65 15.44
N ASP A 230 5.98 -2.40 15.80
CA ASP A 230 5.94 -1.22 14.92
C ASP A 230 7.25 -0.41 15.04
N GLY A 231 7.31 0.76 14.37
CA GLY A 231 8.51 1.58 14.35
C GLY A 231 9.66 0.99 13.50
N LEU A 232 9.36 0.00 12.67
CA LEU A 232 10.35 -0.72 11.85
C LEU A 232 10.44 -0.11 10.46
N LEU A 233 11.66 0.15 10.00
CA LEU A 233 11.96 0.69 8.67
C LEU A 233 12.70 -0.36 7.82
N PHE A 234 12.19 -0.58 6.60
CA PHE A 234 12.76 -1.52 5.65
C PHE A 234 13.08 -0.82 4.33
N PRO A 235 14.25 -1.07 3.74
CA PRO A 235 14.52 -0.70 2.36
C PRO A 235 13.57 -1.45 1.41
N LEU A 236 13.10 -0.74 0.39
CA LEU A 236 12.24 -1.28 -0.67
C LEU A 236 12.91 -1.20 -2.03
N ASN A 237 12.79 -2.26 -2.81
CA ASN A 237 12.89 -2.21 -4.25
C ASN A 237 11.48 -2.12 -4.85
N ILE A 238 11.25 -1.13 -5.71
CA ILE A 238 9.91 -0.79 -6.24
C ILE A 238 9.98 -0.72 -7.76
N ASP A 239 9.33 -1.66 -8.41
CA ASP A 239 9.10 -1.63 -9.85
C ASP A 239 7.62 -1.32 -10.13
N THR A 240 7.34 -0.06 -10.44
CA THR A 240 5.99 0.39 -10.76
C THR A 240 5.53 -0.08 -12.14
N SER A 241 6.44 -0.41 -13.06
CA SER A 241 6.08 -0.96 -14.37
C SER A 241 5.40 -2.32 -14.26
N LYS A 242 5.77 -3.08 -13.22
CA LYS A 242 5.23 -4.41 -12.92
C LYS A 242 4.43 -4.45 -11.61
N SER A 243 4.16 -3.32 -10.99
CA SER A 243 3.49 -3.23 -9.67
C SER A 243 4.13 -4.15 -8.62
N LYS A 244 5.47 -4.26 -8.61
CA LYS A 244 6.22 -5.11 -7.69
C LYS A 244 6.87 -4.31 -6.57
N PHE A 245 6.86 -4.91 -5.38
CA PHE A 245 7.49 -4.39 -4.17
C PHE A 245 8.24 -5.53 -3.49
N GLU A 246 9.53 -5.34 -3.30
CA GLU A 246 10.40 -6.26 -2.60
C GLU A 246 10.99 -5.58 -1.38
N VAL A 247 10.70 -6.14 -0.21
CA VAL A 247 11.29 -5.68 1.06
C VAL A 247 12.65 -6.33 1.20
N LEU A 248 13.69 -5.51 1.25
CA LEU A 248 15.05 -5.98 1.40
C LEU A 248 15.34 -6.22 2.88
N ASP A 249 15.77 -7.44 3.20
CA ASP A 249 15.92 -7.93 4.58
C ASP A 249 17.21 -7.42 5.27
N GLU A 250 18.12 -6.81 4.51
CA GLU A 250 19.48 -6.57 4.93
C GLU A 250 19.68 -5.50 6.03
N LYS A 251 18.68 -4.63 6.28
CA LYS A 251 18.77 -3.60 7.34
C LYS A 251 17.39 -3.21 7.86
N CYS A 252 16.84 -4.01 8.77
CA CYS A 252 15.76 -3.50 9.62
C CYS A 252 16.37 -2.49 10.59
N LEU A 253 16.09 -1.20 10.38
CA LEU A 253 16.50 -0.11 11.26
C LEU A 253 15.33 0.30 12.14
N THR A 254 15.60 0.58 13.40
CA THR A 254 14.65 1.35 14.21
C THR A 254 14.65 2.81 13.75
N LEU A 255 13.57 3.54 14.03
CA LEU A 255 13.46 4.96 13.69
C LEU A 255 14.66 5.77 14.19
N ASN A 256 15.13 5.49 15.42
CA ASN A 256 16.28 6.18 16.04
C ASN A 256 17.60 5.87 15.35
N GLU A 257 17.79 4.64 14.87
CA GLU A 257 18.99 4.22 14.13
C GLU A 257 19.00 4.87 12.73
N ALA A 258 17.85 4.95 12.06
CA ALA A 258 17.73 5.61 10.76
C ALA A 258 18.03 7.13 10.86
N MET A 259 17.46 7.81 11.86
CA MET A 259 17.70 9.23 12.10
C MET A 259 19.16 9.52 12.49
N SER A 260 19.84 8.61 13.19
CA SER A 260 21.25 8.76 13.55
C SER A 260 22.20 8.50 12.38
N GLN A 261 21.85 7.61 11.44
CA GLN A 261 22.62 7.39 10.21
C GLN A 261 22.53 8.58 9.25
N ASP A 262 21.32 9.13 8.99
CA ASP A 262 21.17 10.34 8.16
C ASP A 262 21.94 11.54 8.73
N GLY A 263 21.95 11.69 10.06
CA GLY A 263 22.75 12.72 10.73
C GLY A 263 24.28 12.53 10.56
N ASN A 264 24.75 11.30 10.54
CA ASN A 264 26.17 10.98 10.33
C ASN A 264 26.57 11.09 8.85
N ASP A 265 25.73 10.64 7.92
CA ASP A 265 25.96 10.76 6.48
C ASP A 265 25.96 12.22 6.04
N MET A 266 25.08 13.06 6.60
CA MET A 266 25.06 14.50 6.36
C MET A 266 26.30 15.20 6.92
N LYS A 267 26.76 14.83 8.12
CA LYS A 267 28.03 15.33 8.69
C LYS A 267 29.25 14.93 7.87
N THR A 268 29.28 13.70 7.40
CA THR A 268 30.37 13.16 6.58
C THR A 268 30.41 13.86 5.21
N ALA A 269 29.25 14.04 4.57
CA ALA A 269 29.12 14.77 3.30
C ALA A 269 29.51 16.26 3.44
N LEU A 270 29.11 16.91 4.52
CA LEU A 270 29.54 18.28 4.85
C LEU A 270 31.05 18.37 5.10
N GLN A 271 31.64 17.43 5.84
CA GLN A 271 33.10 17.40 6.08
C GLN A 271 33.87 17.16 4.79
N GLN A 272 33.40 16.32 3.88
CA GLN A 272 34.01 16.13 2.56
C GLN A 272 33.94 17.42 1.73
N LYS A 273 32.78 18.06 1.65
CA LYS A 273 32.61 19.35 0.96
C LYS A 273 33.51 20.47 1.53
N TRP A 274 33.65 20.52 2.85
CA TRP A 274 34.58 21.47 3.49
C TRP A 274 36.06 21.16 3.19
N LYS A 275 36.47 19.90 3.07
CA LYS A 275 37.80 19.51 2.64
C LYS A 275 38.10 19.92 1.20
N GLU A 276 37.14 19.71 0.28
CA GLU A 276 37.24 20.11 -1.13
C GLU A 276 37.34 21.64 -1.29
N ILE A 277 36.54 22.41 -0.54
CA ILE A 277 36.60 23.88 -0.56
C ILE A 277 37.94 24.40 0.03
N ARG A 278 38.51 23.72 1.02
CA ARG A 278 39.84 24.09 1.57
C ARG A 278 40.99 23.75 0.63
N SER A 279 40.92 22.63 -0.06
CA SER A 279 41.92 22.23 -1.05
C SER A 279 41.90 23.12 -2.30
N SER A 280 40.76 23.66 -2.71
CA SER A 280 40.61 24.58 -3.84
C SER A 280 41.01 26.05 -3.54
N LYS A 281 41.21 26.41 -2.26
CA LYS A 281 41.68 27.74 -1.85
C LYS A 281 43.19 27.85 -1.61
N ASN A 282 43.93 26.74 -1.76
CA ASN A 282 45.39 26.67 -1.59
C ASN A 282 46.15 26.46 -2.92
N VAL A 283 45.55 26.88 -4.06
CA VAL A 283 46.18 26.97 -5.37
C VAL A 283 46.21 28.44 -5.83
#